data_6860cbae43ae64377c11badfd74f2447
#
_entry.id   6860cbae43ae64377c11badfd74f2447
#
_cell.length_a   1.000
_cell.length_b   1.000
_cell.length_c   1.000
_cell.angle_alpha   90.00
_cell.angle_beta   90.00
_cell.angle_gamma   90.00
#
_symmetry.space_group_name_H-M   'P 1'
#
loop_
_entity.id
_entity.type
_entity.pdbx_description
1 polymer ?
#
loop_
_entity_poly.entity_id
_entity_poly.type
_entity_poly.pdbx_seq_one_letter_code
_entity_poly.pdbx_strand_id
1 'polypeptide(L)'
;MVPTALLTDACAQVRAGDLKEGMGRLLALRSDNADDFSDADTATLLTTLIECRLARGELAEAMVVGDELAPYLDSDGSPDSALPSAMAHQARGDLAAALGDAELALQHYNRAGLLAPDAPADKLSWRCGAALAHLRTGDARTAAALAREQVGVAQASGSPYAMAMALRTLAAVAIDTGPDRIQHLLRARGVLSGNRADRLAAQIDTDLAGLLLLTHAPDAEQRALALLRSAEEHAGRQELWPLQGRVRRLLDRLGQQPRKVETEAMAVLTASERRVARMAADGLTNRQIASELVVTVKAVEWHLSHVYRKLGISSRTLLAETLGVSDRVA
;
A
#
# COMPACT_ATOMS: atom_id res chain seq x y z
N MET A 1 -21.11 -5.08 -19.70
CA MET A 1 -20.61 -3.79 -19.16
C MET A 1 -19.28 -3.55 -19.85
N VAL A 2 -18.98 -2.33 -20.28
CA VAL A 2 -17.72 -2.07 -20.99
C VAL A 2 -16.55 -2.32 -20.04
N PRO A 3 -15.47 -3.05 -20.45
CA PRO A 3 -14.33 -3.39 -19.57
C PRO A 3 -13.73 -2.19 -18.82
N THR A 4 -13.61 -1.03 -19.46
CA THR A 4 -13.14 0.23 -18.87
C THR A 4 -14.00 0.70 -17.68
N ALA A 5 -15.34 0.50 -17.71
CA ALA A 5 -16.21 0.88 -16.59
C ALA A 5 -16.00 -0.05 -15.38
N LEU A 6 -15.76 -1.34 -15.64
CA LEU A 6 -15.42 -2.31 -14.56
C LEU A 6 -14.06 -2.00 -13.94
N LEU A 7 -13.09 -1.60 -14.75
CA LEU A 7 -11.77 -1.17 -14.27
C LEU A 7 -11.89 0.08 -13.39
N THR A 8 -12.67 1.07 -13.84
CA THR A 8 -12.91 2.29 -13.07
C THR A 8 -13.53 1.99 -11.71
N ASP A 9 -14.52 1.09 -11.66
CA ASP A 9 -15.17 0.65 -10.42
C ASP A 9 -14.19 -0.09 -9.49
N ALA A 10 -13.38 -1.01 -10.02
CA ALA A 10 -12.36 -1.71 -9.24
C ALA A 10 -11.31 -0.75 -8.65
N CYS A 11 -10.83 0.23 -9.43
CA CYS A 11 -9.92 1.26 -8.96
C CYS A 11 -10.58 2.15 -7.89
N ALA A 12 -11.85 2.48 -8.02
CA ALA A 12 -12.60 3.24 -7.01
C ALA A 12 -12.70 2.45 -5.69
N GLN A 13 -12.92 1.14 -5.74
CA GLN A 13 -12.91 0.28 -4.54
C GLN A 13 -11.54 0.23 -3.86
N VAL A 14 -10.45 0.09 -4.61
CA VAL A 14 -9.10 0.16 -4.05
C VAL A 14 -8.87 1.49 -3.35
N ARG A 15 -9.29 2.60 -3.98
CA ARG A 15 -9.18 3.95 -3.43
C ARG A 15 -10.05 4.15 -2.19
N ALA A 16 -11.25 3.55 -2.16
CA ALA A 16 -12.13 3.53 -0.98
C ALA A 16 -11.53 2.77 0.22
N GLY A 17 -10.55 1.89 -0.02
CA GLY A 17 -9.87 1.10 1.00
C GLY A 17 -10.25 -0.40 0.99
N ASP A 18 -11.14 -0.83 0.11
CA ASP A 18 -11.53 -2.23 -0.06
C ASP A 18 -10.52 -2.97 -0.97
N LEU A 19 -9.23 -2.99 -0.56
CA LEU A 19 -8.14 -3.51 -1.39
C LEU A 19 -8.32 -4.98 -1.75
N LYS A 20 -8.79 -5.79 -0.81
CA LYS A 20 -8.93 -7.23 -1.02
C LYS A 20 -9.90 -7.54 -2.15
N GLU A 21 -11.06 -6.91 -2.14
CA GLU A 21 -12.07 -7.09 -3.18
C GLU A 21 -11.68 -6.40 -4.48
N GLY A 22 -11.21 -5.15 -4.41
CA GLY A 22 -10.75 -4.39 -5.57
C GLY A 22 -9.62 -5.09 -6.31
N MET A 23 -8.61 -5.61 -5.60
CA MET A 23 -7.53 -6.38 -6.20
C MET A 23 -8.03 -7.68 -6.83
N GLY A 24 -8.99 -8.39 -6.21
CA GLY A 24 -9.60 -9.59 -6.80
C GLY A 24 -10.28 -9.28 -8.14
N ARG A 25 -11.01 -8.16 -8.22
CA ARG A 25 -11.64 -7.70 -9.48
C ARG A 25 -10.60 -7.30 -10.54
N LEU A 26 -9.53 -6.59 -10.14
CA LEU A 26 -8.45 -6.23 -11.07
C LEU A 26 -7.76 -7.47 -11.66
N LEU A 27 -7.52 -8.50 -10.84
CA LEU A 27 -6.93 -9.76 -11.30
C LEU A 27 -7.85 -10.51 -12.26
N ALA A 28 -9.17 -10.54 -12.01
CA ALA A 28 -10.14 -11.12 -12.92
C ALA A 28 -10.19 -10.36 -14.25
N LEU A 29 -10.24 -9.02 -14.21
CA LEU A 29 -10.22 -8.19 -15.40
C LEU A 29 -8.96 -8.41 -16.24
N ARG A 30 -7.80 -8.56 -15.60
CA ARG A 30 -6.54 -8.86 -16.28
C ARG A 30 -6.58 -10.21 -16.99
N SER A 31 -7.21 -11.23 -16.37
CA SER A 31 -7.34 -12.57 -16.96
C SER A 31 -8.33 -12.62 -18.11
N ASP A 32 -9.48 -11.97 -17.96
CA ASP A 32 -10.64 -12.16 -18.81
C ASP A 32 -10.72 -11.16 -19.98
N ASN A 33 -10.02 -10.02 -19.88
CA ASN A 33 -10.19 -8.88 -20.81
C ASN A 33 -8.86 -8.27 -21.27
N ALA A 34 -7.75 -9.00 -21.22
CA ALA A 34 -6.43 -8.45 -21.57
C ALA A 34 -6.37 -7.79 -22.95
N ASP A 35 -7.03 -8.39 -23.95
CA ASP A 35 -7.01 -7.93 -25.34
C ASP A 35 -8.01 -6.79 -25.63
N ASP A 36 -8.90 -6.46 -24.68
CA ASP A 36 -9.97 -5.47 -24.85
C ASP A 36 -9.60 -4.09 -24.28
N PHE A 37 -8.48 -3.98 -23.57
CA PHE A 37 -8.05 -2.76 -22.91
C PHE A 37 -7.17 -1.88 -23.82
N SER A 38 -7.38 -0.57 -23.75
CA SER A 38 -6.42 0.40 -24.27
C SER A 38 -5.12 0.40 -23.46
N ASP A 39 -4.03 0.95 -24.00
CA ASP A 39 -2.77 1.14 -23.27
C ASP A 39 -2.98 1.91 -21.97
N ALA A 40 -3.84 2.92 -21.97
CA ALA A 40 -4.19 3.70 -20.78
C ALA A 40 -4.93 2.86 -19.72
N ASP A 41 -5.84 1.98 -20.16
CA ASP A 41 -6.55 1.07 -19.24
C ASP A 41 -5.58 0.03 -18.67
N THR A 42 -4.73 -0.56 -19.51
CA THR A 42 -3.74 -1.53 -19.09
C THR A 42 -2.73 -0.92 -18.10
N ALA A 43 -2.21 0.27 -18.40
CA ALA A 43 -1.33 0.99 -17.48
C ALA A 43 -2.04 1.29 -16.14
N THR A 44 -3.31 1.70 -16.18
CA THR A 44 -4.12 1.94 -14.97
C THR A 44 -4.31 0.68 -14.15
N LEU A 45 -4.61 -0.44 -14.81
CA LEU A 45 -4.79 -1.74 -14.15
C LEU A 45 -3.50 -2.21 -13.48
N LEU A 46 -2.38 -2.23 -14.22
CA LEU A 46 -1.09 -2.70 -13.72
C LEU A 46 -0.58 -1.82 -12.56
N THR A 47 -0.66 -0.50 -12.71
CA THR A 47 -0.20 0.44 -11.66
C THR A 47 -1.05 0.31 -10.39
N THR A 48 -2.37 0.12 -10.52
CA THR A 48 -3.25 -0.11 -9.36
C THR A 48 -2.97 -1.47 -8.70
N LEU A 49 -2.67 -2.52 -9.47
CA LEU A 49 -2.24 -3.81 -8.92
C LEU A 49 -0.93 -3.69 -8.13
N ILE A 50 0.06 -2.95 -8.66
CA ILE A 50 1.32 -2.68 -7.94
C ILE A 50 1.03 -1.96 -6.62
N GLU A 51 0.18 -0.93 -6.63
CA GLU A 51 -0.23 -0.22 -5.41
C GLU A 51 -0.84 -1.17 -4.37
N CYS A 52 -1.74 -2.06 -4.79
CA CYS A 52 -2.34 -3.07 -3.91
C CYS A 52 -1.30 -4.03 -3.33
N ARG A 53 -0.40 -4.56 -4.17
CA ARG A 53 0.67 -5.47 -3.77
C ARG A 53 1.63 -4.82 -2.77
N LEU A 54 2.08 -3.60 -3.04
CA LEU A 54 2.93 -2.83 -2.13
C LEU A 54 2.23 -2.54 -0.79
N ALA A 55 0.95 -2.16 -0.82
CA ALA A 55 0.17 -1.93 0.39
C ALA A 55 0.04 -3.19 1.26
N ARG A 56 0.04 -4.37 0.66
CA ARG A 56 0.02 -5.67 1.34
C ARG A 56 1.41 -6.20 1.70
N GLY A 57 2.48 -5.52 1.25
CA GLY A 57 3.87 -5.95 1.44
C GLY A 57 4.25 -7.17 0.58
N GLU A 58 3.57 -7.38 -0.52
CA GLU A 58 3.79 -8.45 -1.51
C GLU A 58 4.78 -7.96 -2.58
N LEU A 59 6.02 -7.67 -2.15
CA LEU A 59 7.00 -6.99 -2.98
C LEU A 59 7.43 -7.81 -4.21
N ALA A 60 7.60 -9.12 -4.06
CA ALA A 60 7.99 -9.98 -5.18
C ALA A 60 6.92 -10.00 -6.29
N GLU A 61 5.66 -10.12 -5.90
CA GLU A 61 4.52 -10.09 -6.82
C GLU A 61 4.31 -8.70 -7.44
N ALA A 62 4.60 -7.63 -6.67
CA ALA A 62 4.59 -6.27 -7.21
C ALA A 62 5.66 -6.06 -8.28
N MET A 63 6.86 -6.64 -8.09
CA MET A 63 7.94 -6.60 -9.10
C MET A 63 7.56 -7.32 -10.38
N VAL A 64 6.95 -8.51 -10.28
CA VAL A 64 6.48 -9.25 -11.46
C VAL A 64 5.49 -8.42 -12.28
N VAL A 65 4.51 -7.76 -11.63
CA VAL A 65 3.59 -6.85 -12.32
C VAL A 65 4.33 -5.62 -12.85
N GLY A 66 5.34 -5.14 -12.13
CA GLY A 66 6.19 -4.04 -12.57
C GLY A 66 6.94 -4.32 -13.87
N ASP A 67 7.38 -5.55 -14.10
CA ASP A 67 8.07 -5.92 -15.35
C ASP A 67 7.13 -5.85 -16.56
N GLU A 68 5.83 -6.06 -16.37
CA GLU A 68 4.82 -5.88 -17.43
C GLU A 68 4.61 -4.42 -17.83
N LEU A 69 5.10 -3.46 -17.05
CA LEU A 69 5.09 -2.04 -17.42
C LEU A 69 6.22 -1.67 -18.41
N ALA A 70 7.14 -2.57 -18.73
CA ALA A 70 8.27 -2.28 -19.61
C ALA A 70 7.87 -1.65 -20.96
N PRO A 71 6.80 -2.10 -21.67
CA PRO A 71 6.37 -1.49 -22.92
C PRO A 71 5.91 -0.03 -22.79
N TYR A 72 5.50 0.40 -21.59
CA TYR A 72 5.00 1.74 -21.32
C TYR A 72 6.08 2.71 -20.84
N LEU A 73 7.30 2.25 -20.57
CA LEU A 73 8.38 3.12 -20.10
C LEU A 73 8.96 4.00 -21.22
N ASP A 74 8.90 3.54 -22.44
CA ASP A 74 9.36 4.28 -23.63
C ASP A 74 8.17 4.95 -24.31
N SER A 75 7.93 6.23 -23.98
CA SER A 75 6.93 7.03 -24.70
C SER A 75 7.45 7.36 -26.10
N ASP A 76 6.62 7.15 -27.12
CA ASP A 76 6.87 7.58 -28.50
C ASP A 76 6.74 9.11 -28.69
N GLY A 77 6.43 9.83 -27.60
CA GLY A 77 6.21 11.27 -27.59
C GLY A 77 4.81 11.69 -28.05
N SER A 78 3.92 10.73 -28.31
CA SER A 78 2.52 11.05 -28.62
C SER A 78 1.77 11.51 -27.35
N PRO A 79 0.77 12.40 -27.48
CA PRO A 79 -0.06 12.81 -26.35
C PRO A 79 -0.79 11.63 -25.69
N ASP A 80 -1.15 10.60 -26.47
CA ASP A 80 -1.89 9.44 -25.98
C ASP A 80 -1.01 8.50 -25.13
N SER A 81 0.30 8.42 -25.41
CA SER A 81 1.25 7.61 -24.65
C SER A 81 1.78 8.30 -23.40
N ALA A 82 1.67 9.64 -23.31
CA ALA A 82 2.31 10.43 -22.26
C ALA A 82 1.80 10.07 -20.85
N LEU A 83 0.49 9.98 -20.65
CA LEU A 83 -0.08 9.65 -19.34
C LEU A 83 0.16 8.19 -18.94
N PRO A 84 -0.06 7.16 -19.78
CA PRO A 84 0.31 5.78 -19.50
C PRO A 84 1.79 5.63 -19.10
N SER A 85 2.70 6.26 -19.85
CA SER A 85 4.13 6.24 -19.55
C SER A 85 4.44 6.92 -18.21
N ALA A 86 3.82 8.06 -17.91
CA ALA A 86 3.99 8.74 -16.65
C ALA A 86 3.52 7.88 -15.46
N MET A 87 2.39 7.19 -15.61
CA MET A 87 1.87 6.26 -14.60
C MET A 87 2.82 5.06 -14.41
N ALA A 88 3.33 4.49 -15.51
CA ALA A 88 4.31 3.40 -15.45
C ALA A 88 5.58 3.84 -14.72
N HIS A 89 6.11 5.02 -15.03
CA HIS A 89 7.25 5.58 -14.30
C HIS A 89 6.93 5.83 -12.83
N GLN A 90 5.77 6.38 -12.47
CA GLN A 90 5.40 6.53 -11.07
C GLN A 90 5.40 5.18 -10.34
N ALA A 91 4.79 4.14 -10.90
CA ALA A 91 4.74 2.82 -10.29
C ALA A 91 6.14 2.18 -10.16
N ARG A 92 7.01 2.36 -11.14
CA ARG A 92 8.43 1.93 -11.03
C ARG A 92 9.18 2.71 -9.94
N GLY A 93 8.88 3.99 -9.77
CA GLY A 93 9.38 4.80 -8.66
C GLY A 93 8.91 4.27 -7.31
N ASP A 94 7.63 3.89 -7.19
CA ASP A 94 7.07 3.30 -5.96
C ASP A 94 7.73 1.95 -5.63
N LEU A 95 8.01 1.11 -6.64
CA LEU A 95 8.75 -0.15 -6.48
C LEU A 95 10.19 0.11 -6.02
N ALA A 96 10.91 1.02 -6.65
CA ALA A 96 12.27 1.38 -6.26
C ALA A 96 12.32 1.92 -4.83
N ALA A 97 11.36 2.79 -4.46
CA ALA A 97 11.23 3.31 -3.11
C ALA A 97 10.94 2.21 -2.07
N ALA A 98 10.14 1.21 -2.42
CA ALA A 98 9.85 0.04 -1.57
C ALA A 98 11.07 -0.87 -1.40
N LEU A 99 11.93 -0.96 -2.40
CA LEU A 99 13.23 -1.65 -2.35
C LEU A 99 14.30 -0.88 -1.56
N GLY A 100 14.05 0.40 -1.23
CA GLY A 100 14.99 1.27 -0.53
C GLY A 100 15.93 2.06 -1.44
N ASP A 101 15.79 1.94 -2.77
CA ASP A 101 16.55 2.68 -3.75
C ASP A 101 15.91 4.05 -4.03
N ALA A 102 16.28 5.04 -3.21
CA ALA A 102 15.73 6.38 -3.30
C ALA A 102 16.19 7.12 -4.56
N GLU A 103 17.39 6.84 -5.05
CA GLU A 103 17.94 7.51 -6.25
C GLU A 103 17.22 7.03 -7.52
N LEU A 104 17.04 5.72 -7.68
CA LEU A 104 16.27 5.15 -8.77
C LEU A 104 14.80 5.61 -8.71
N ALA A 105 14.22 5.67 -7.50
CA ALA A 105 12.87 6.19 -7.31
C ALA A 105 12.75 7.64 -7.82
N LEU A 106 13.72 8.52 -7.50
CA LEU A 106 13.75 9.90 -7.97
C LEU A 106 13.85 9.99 -9.50
N GLN A 107 14.68 9.16 -10.13
CA GLN A 107 14.77 9.13 -11.59
C GLN A 107 13.40 8.85 -12.23
N HIS A 108 12.70 7.86 -11.73
CA HIS A 108 11.38 7.49 -12.21
C HIS A 108 10.32 8.56 -11.93
N TYR A 109 10.24 9.10 -10.71
CA TYR A 109 9.27 10.16 -10.39
C TYR A 109 9.50 11.42 -11.21
N ASN A 110 10.74 11.85 -11.40
CA ASN A 110 11.07 13.01 -12.23
C ASN A 110 10.67 12.76 -13.69
N ARG A 111 10.90 11.55 -14.20
CA ARG A 111 10.47 11.20 -15.56
C ARG A 111 8.95 11.24 -15.68
N ALA A 112 8.20 10.72 -14.71
CA ALA A 112 6.74 10.81 -14.67
C ALA A 112 6.26 12.27 -14.75
N GLY A 113 6.88 13.17 -14.00
CA GLY A 113 6.55 14.59 -14.01
C GLY A 113 6.86 15.30 -15.31
N LEU A 114 7.92 14.90 -16.01
CA LEU A 114 8.27 15.45 -17.32
C LEU A 114 7.31 14.99 -18.43
N LEU A 115 6.85 13.74 -18.35
CA LEU A 115 5.95 13.17 -19.35
C LEU A 115 4.52 13.73 -19.28
N ALA A 116 4.01 13.96 -18.08
CA ALA A 116 2.64 14.44 -17.87
C ALA A 116 2.59 15.51 -16.77
N PRO A 117 3.13 16.71 -16.99
CA PRO A 117 3.23 17.77 -15.99
C PRO A 117 1.84 18.24 -15.49
N ASP A 118 0.85 18.26 -16.37
CA ASP A 118 -0.51 18.73 -16.11
C ASP A 118 -1.50 17.60 -15.78
N ALA A 119 -1.00 16.38 -15.52
CA ALA A 119 -1.86 15.26 -15.17
C ALA A 119 -2.69 15.55 -13.90
N PRO A 120 -3.97 15.12 -13.87
CA PRO A 120 -4.80 15.28 -12.69
C PRO A 120 -4.14 14.68 -11.43
N ALA A 121 -4.21 15.40 -10.32
CA ALA A 121 -3.55 15.03 -9.05
C ALA A 121 -4.01 13.67 -8.47
N ASP A 122 -5.20 13.22 -8.85
CA ASP A 122 -5.74 11.92 -8.47
C ASP A 122 -5.31 10.77 -9.39
N LYS A 123 -4.76 11.07 -10.55
CA LYS A 123 -4.18 10.10 -11.50
C LYS A 123 -2.68 9.95 -11.33
N LEU A 124 -1.98 11.06 -11.07
CA LEU A 124 -0.53 11.09 -10.98
C LEU A 124 -0.09 11.93 -9.76
N SER A 125 0.51 11.29 -8.78
CA SER A 125 0.94 11.91 -7.53
C SER A 125 2.47 11.84 -7.34
N TRP A 126 3.22 11.83 -8.44
CA TRP A 126 4.67 11.65 -8.46
C TRP A 126 5.43 12.59 -7.53
N ARG A 127 4.95 13.84 -7.34
CA ARG A 127 5.57 14.80 -6.41
C ARG A 127 5.56 14.31 -4.96
N CYS A 128 4.53 13.55 -4.55
CA CYS A 128 4.51 12.94 -3.22
C CYS A 128 5.64 11.91 -3.07
N GLY A 129 5.79 11.02 -4.05
CA GLY A 129 6.85 10.02 -4.04
C GLY A 129 8.24 10.65 -4.10
N ALA A 130 8.44 11.63 -5.02
CA ALA A 130 9.69 12.38 -5.14
C ALA A 130 10.06 13.13 -3.85
N ALA A 131 9.08 13.76 -3.18
CA ALA A 131 9.31 14.45 -1.91
C ALA A 131 9.82 13.47 -0.82
N LEU A 132 9.21 12.30 -0.71
CA LEU A 132 9.65 11.29 0.25
C LEU A 132 11.03 10.71 -0.11
N ALA A 133 11.33 10.55 -1.39
CA ALA A 133 12.63 10.08 -1.86
C ALA A 133 13.73 11.13 -1.61
N HIS A 134 13.48 12.42 -1.88
CA HIS A 134 14.39 13.51 -1.53
C HIS A 134 14.68 13.58 -0.02
N LEU A 135 13.65 13.34 0.82
CA LEU A 135 13.87 13.28 2.26
C LEU A 135 14.84 12.15 2.64
N ARG A 136 14.75 10.99 1.98
CA ARG A 136 15.64 9.84 2.22
C ARG A 136 17.07 10.08 1.75
N THR A 137 17.25 10.86 0.68
CA THR A 137 18.59 11.25 0.19
C THR A 137 19.17 12.47 0.93
N GLY A 138 18.43 13.00 1.92
CA GLY A 138 18.90 14.12 2.77
C GLY A 138 18.57 15.53 2.24
N ASP A 139 17.89 15.65 1.10
CA ASP A 139 17.44 16.93 0.54
C ASP A 139 16.06 17.33 1.06
N ALA A 140 16.02 17.70 2.33
CA ALA A 140 14.78 18.10 3.00
C ALA A 140 14.17 19.40 2.41
N ARG A 141 15.00 20.27 1.80
CA ARG A 141 14.52 21.53 1.20
C ARG A 141 13.69 21.24 -0.06
N THR A 142 14.20 20.45 -0.99
CA THR A 142 13.49 20.05 -2.20
C THR A 142 12.27 19.19 -1.84
N ALA A 143 12.38 18.28 -0.87
CA ALA A 143 11.26 17.51 -0.37
C ALA A 143 10.08 18.40 0.08
N ALA A 144 10.35 19.41 0.90
CA ALA A 144 9.33 20.34 1.38
C ALA A 144 8.76 21.22 0.25
N ALA A 145 9.56 21.62 -0.73
CA ALA A 145 9.11 22.40 -1.88
C ALA A 145 8.12 21.59 -2.74
N LEU A 146 8.46 20.36 -3.12
CA LEU A 146 7.62 19.46 -3.90
C LEU A 146 6.31 19.12 -3.18
N ALA A 147 6.36 18.91 -1.87
CA ALA A 147 5.15 18.62 -1.09
C ALA A 147 4.20 19.83 -1.06
N ARG A 148 4.71 21.08 -0.93
CA ARG A 148 3.88 22.29 -1.00
C ARG A 148 3.28 22.49 -2.39
N GLU A 149 4.06 22.26 -3.43
CA GLU A 149 3.59 22.31 -4.82
C GLU A 149 2.44 21.31 -5.03
N GLN A 150 2.59 20.07 -4.54
CA GLN A 150 1.53 19.06 -4.65
C GLN A 150 0.25 19.48 -3.91
N VAL A 151 0.35 20.16 -2.77
CA VAL A 151 -0.85 20.73 -2.09
C VAL A 151 -1.56 21.73 -3.00
N GLY A 152 -0.84 22.61 -3.71
CA GLY A 152 -1.42 23.54 -4.67
C GLY A 152 -2.12 22.82 -5.83
N VAL A 153 -1.47 21.81 -6.42
CA VAL A 153 -2.04 20.99 -7.51
C VAL A 153 -3.29 20.23 -7.03
N ALA A 154 -3.25 19.64 -5.84
CA ALA A 154 -4.38 18.93 -5.25
C ALA A 154 -5.55 19.88 -4.94
N GLN A 155 -5.27 21.10 -4.50
CA GLN A 155 -6.29 22.13 -4.26
C GLN A 155 -6.98 22.53 -5.56
N ALA A 156 -6.23 22.72 -6.64
CA ALA A 156 -6.77 23.06 -7.95
C ALA A 156 -7.63 21.93 -8.54
N SER A 157 -7.29 20.65 -8.26
CA SER A 157 -8.06 19.50 -8.73
C SER A 157 -9.41 19.30 -8.01
N GLY A 158 -9.59 19.88 -6.84
CA GLY A 158 -10.78 19.69 -6.01
C GLY A 158 -10.95 18.26 -5.44
N SER A 159 -9.98 17.37 -5.62
CA SER A 159 -10.05 15.99 -5.14
C SER A 159 -9.70 15.88 -3.64
N PRO A 160 -10.65 15.45 -2.77
CA PRO A 160 -10.37 15.26 -1.35
C PRO A 160 -9.27 14.22 -1.10
N TYR A 161 -9.22 13.16 -1.90
CA TYR A 161 -8.20 12.11 -1.81
C TYR A 161 -6.80 12.66 -2.11
N ALA A 162 -6.65 13.37 -3.23
CA ALA A 162 -5.38 13.97 -3.62
C ALA A 162 -4.91 15.02 -2.57
N MET A 163 -5.84 15.82 -2.05
CA MET A 163 -5.54 16.80 -1.00
C MET A 163 -5.07 16.12 0.30
N ALA A 164 -5.76 15.07 0.74
CA ALA A 164 -5.37 14.35 1.95
C ALA A 164 -3.99 13.70 1.80
N MET A 165 -3.69 13.13 0.63
CA MET A 165 -2.39 12.54 0.34
C MET A 165 -1.29 13.60 0.31
N ALA A 166 -1.51 14.75 -0.33
CA ALA A 166 -0.56 15.86 -0.37
C ALA A 166 -0.28 16.42 1.02
N LEU A 167 -1.30 16.63 1.85
CA LEU A 167 -1.15 17.10 3.24
C LEU A 167 -0.43 16.09 4.12
N ARG A 168 -0.70 14.79 3.95
CA ARG A 168 0.03 13.73 4.64
C ARG A 168 1.51 13.74 4.27
N THR A 169 1.82 13.89 2.97
CA THR A 169 3.21 14.00 2.49
C THR A 169 3.87 15.25 3.06
N LEU A 170 3.20 16.40 3.03
CA LEU A 170 3.71 17.63 3.61
C LEU A 170 4.04 17.46 5.10
N ALA A 171 3.15 16.83 5.87
CA ALA A 171 3.41 16.52 7.28
C ALA A 171 4.63 15.60 7.47
N ALA A 172 4.89 14.68 6.55
CA ALA A 172 6.04 13.77 6.64
C ALA A 172 7.37 14.48 6.38
N VAL A 173 7.42 15.41 5.40
CA VAL A 173 8.66 16.09 4.97
C VAL A 173 8.84 17.47 5.59
N ALA A 174 7.84 17.99 6.34
CA ALA A 174 7.93 19.33 6.93
C ALA A 174 9.14 19.44 7.87
N ILE A 175 9.92 20.47 7.62
CA ILE A 175 11.04 20.90 8.50
C ILE A 175 10.46 21.64 9.72
N ASP A 176 9.17 21.94 9.66
CA ASP A 176 8.42 22.71 10.63
C ASP A 176 8.25 21.99 11.97
N THR A 177 7.75 22.71 12.97
CA THR A 177 7.55 22.18 14.32
C THR A 177 6.53 21.04 14.37
N GLY A 178 6.60 20.22 15.42
CA GLY A 178 5.63 19.14 15.64
C GLY A 178 4.16 19.56 15.55
N PRO A 179 3.74 20.73 16.14
CA PRO A 179 2.37 21.24 16.02
C PRO A 179 1.88 21.46 14.60
N ASP A 180 2.72 22.00 13.70
CA ASP A 180 2.32 22.25 12.30
C ASP A 180 2.11 20.92 11.55
N ARG A 181 2.95 19.94 11.78
CA ARG A 181 2.80 18.58 11.23
C ARG A 181 1.49 17.92 11.68
N ILE A 182 1.13 18.09 12.95
CA ILE A 182 -0.15 17.59 13.50
C ILE A 182 -1.31 18.29 12.80
N GLN A 183 -1.26 19.61 12.61
CA GLN A 183 -2.30 20.37 11.92
C GLN A 183 -2.50 19.92 10.47
N HIS A 184 -1.41 19.64 9.74
CA HIS A 184 -1.50 19.09 8.38
C HIS A 184 -2.23 17.75 8.36
N LEU A 185 -1.93 16.84 9.31
CA LEU A 185 -2.59 15.54 9.40
C LEU A 185 -4.07 15.65 9.82
N LEU A 186 -4.39 16.55 10.76
CA LEU A 186 -5.77 16.83 11.14
C LEU A 186 -6.58 17.39 9.96
N ARG A 187 -6.00 18.31 9.19
CA ARG A 187 -6.61 18.81 7.96
C ARG A 187 -6.77 17.69 6.92
N ALA A 188 -5.76 16.85 6.73
CA ALA A 188 -5.83 15.70 5.84
C ALA A 188 -6.98 14.75 6.21
N ARG A 189 -7.16 14.50 7.50
CA ARG A 189 -8.26 13.67 8.02
C ARG A 189 -9.61 14.33 7.82
N GLY A 190 -9.67 15.66 8.03
CA GLY A 190 -10.89 16.46 7.87
C GLY A 190 -11.41 16.47 6.42
N VAL A 191 -10.53 16.60 5.42
CA VAL A 191 -10.95 16.63 4.00
C VAL A 191 -11.45 15.26 3.50
N LEU A 192 -11.14 14.18 4.20
CA LEU A 192 -11.68 12.85 3.92
C LEU A 192 -13.05 12.61 4.58
N SER A 193 -13.54 13.53 5.40
CA SER A 193 -14.83 13.36 6.07
C SER A 193 -15.96 13.27 5.04
N GLY A 194 -16.75 12.20 5.13
CA GLY A 194 -17.80 11.90 4.15
C GLY A 194 -17.34 11.21 2.86
N ASN A 195 -16.03 10.99 2.69
CA ASN A 195 -15.49 10.27 1.54
C ASN A 195 -14.90 8.92 2.00
N ARG A 196 -15.20 7.85 1.26
CA ARG A 196 -14.61 6.55 1.53
C ARG A 196 -13.16 6.54 1.02
N ALA A 197 -12.21 6.53 1.96
CA ALA A 197 -10.77 6.42 1.71
C ALA A 197 -10.08 5.78 2.92
N ASP A 198 -10.63 4.65 3.37
CA ASP A 198 -10.33 4.05 4.68
C ASP A 198 -8.85 3.68 4.84
N ARG A 199 -8.19 3.24 3.76
CA ARG A 199 -6.75 2.97 3.77
C ARG A 199 -5.93 4.24 4.02
N LEU A 200 -6.21 5.31 3.29
CA LEU A 200 -5.50 6.58 3.46
C LEU A 200 -5.79 7.18 4.83
N ALA A 201 -7.04 7.08 5.30
CA ALA A 201 -7.43 7.49 6.64
C ALA A 201 -6.64 6.73 7.72
N ALA A 202 -6.54 5.41 7.63
CA ALA A 202 -5.76 4.59 8.57
C ALA A 202 -4.26 4.92 8.55
N GLN A 203 -3.71 5.26 7.39
CA GLN A 203 -2.33 5.73 7.28
C GLN A 203 -2.13 7.10 7.97
N ILE A 204 -3.06 8.06 7.74
CA ILE A 204 -3.03 9.38 8.37
C ILE A 204 -3.20 9.24 9.89
N ASP A 205 -4.13 8.41 10.35
CA ASP A 205 -4.38 8.15 11.77
C ASP A 205 -3.15 7.55 12.46
N THR A 206 -2.42 6.66 11.77
CA THR A 206 -1.16 6.08 12.26
C THR A 206 -0.04 7.14 12.36
N ASP A 207 0.08 8.01 11.35
CA ASP A 207 1.06 9.10 11.34
C ASP A 207 0.76 10.12 12.45
N LEU A 208 -0.53 10.49 12.60
CA LEU A 208 -1.00 11.40 13.64
C LEU A 208 -0.76 10.83 15.04
N ALA A 209 -1.10 9.57 15.26
CA ALA A 209 -0.83 8.89 16.54
C ALA A 209 0.67 8.91 16.87
N GLY A 210 1.54 8.60 15.88
CA GLY A 210 2.98 8.67 16.07
C GLY A 210 3.48 10.05 16.50
N LEU A 211 2.92 11.13 15.94
CA LEU A 211 3.28 12.51 16.34
C LEU A 211 2.68 12.88 17.71
N LEU A 212 1.45 12.50 18.01
CA LEU A 212 0.83 12.73 19.32
C LEU A 212 1.65 12.13 20.44
N LEU A 213 2.18 10.92 20.27
CA LEU A 213 3.02 10.24 21.27
C LEU A 213 4.38 10.95 21.50
N LEU A 214 4.76 11.90 20.66
CA LEU A 214 5.94 12.76 20.87
C LEU A 214 5.57 14.06 21.62
N THR A 215 4.28 14.31 21.83
CA THR A 215 3.81 15.46 22.60
C THR A 215 3.61 15.09 24.06
N HIS A 216 3.70 16.06 24.95
CA HIS A 216 3.40 15.88 26.38
C HIS A 216 1.98 16.32 26.76
N ALA A 217 1.07 16.38 25.78
CA ALA A 217 -0.32 16.76 26.03
C ALA A 217 -1.04 15.70 26.88
N PRO A 218 -1.83 16.07 27.87
CA PRO A 218 -2.45 15.13 28.82
C PRO A 218 -3.36 14.09 28.17
N ASP A 219 -3.95 14.38 27.01
CA ASP A 219 -4.86 13.50 26.26
C ASP A 219 -4.21 12.80 25.06
N ALA A 220 -2.90 13.03 24.85
CA ALA A 220 -2.18 12.55 23.65
C ALA A 220 -2.21 11.03 23.53
N GLU A 221 -1.93 10.31 24.61
CA GLU A 221 -1.93 8.84 24.61
C GLU A 221 -3.32 8.26 24.36
N GLN A 222 -4.37 8.82 24.98
CA GLN A 222 -5.74 8.35 24.79
C GLN A 222 -6.20 8.57 23.34
N ARG A 223 -5.89 9.73 22.75
CA ARG A 223 -6.18 10.04 21.34
C ARG A 223 -5.40 9.13 20.40
N ALA A 224 -4.09 8.96 20.64
CA ALA A 224 -3.26 8.06 19.85
C ALA A 224 -3.79 6.63 19.88
N LEU A 225 -4.18 6.12 21.06
CA LEU A 225 -4.73 4.79 21.22
C LEU A 225 -6.02 4.60 20.39
N ALA A 226 -6.94 5.57 20.42
CA ALA A 226 -8.18 5.49 19.64
C ALA A 226 -7.91 5.42 18.13
N LEU A 227 -6.99 6.25 17.62
CA LEU A 227 -6.56 6.27 16.22
C LEU A 227 -5.91 4.95 15.80
N LEU A 228 -5.00 4.43 16.63
CA LEU A 228 -4.29 3.19 16.37
C LEU A 228 -5.22 1.98 16.36
N ARG A 229 -6.23 1.93 17.25
CA ARG A 229 -7.20 0.81 17.25
C ARG A 229 -8.07 0.78 16.00
N SER A 230 -8.48 1.94 15.48
CA SER A 230 -9.20 2.02 14.20
C SER A 230 -8.32 1.59 13.03
N ALA A 231 -7.06 2.06 13.00
CA ALA A 231 -6.10 1.70 11.96
C ALA A 231 -5.73 0.19 12.02
N GLU A 232 -5.58 -0.39 13.22
CA GLU A 232 -5.31 -1.83 13.42
C GLU A 232 -6.41 -2.70 12.83
N GLU A 233 -7.67 -2.35 13.11
CA GLU A 233 -8.83 -3.09 12.62
C GLU A 233 -8.92 -3.05 11.09
N HIS A 234 -8.78 -1.85 10.48
CA HIS A 234 -8.79 -1.72 9.03
C HIS A 234 -7.63 -2.46 8.38
N ALA A 235 -6.40 -2.27 8.89
CA ALA A 235 -5.21 -2.93 8.36
C ALA A 235 -5.32 -4.47 8.46
N GLY A 236 -5.89 -4.99 9.53
CA GLY A 236 -6.13 -6.41 9.70
C GLY A 236 -7.12 -6.97 8.69
N ARG A 237 -8.29 -6.32 8.52
CA ARG A 237 -9.33 -6.76 7.56
C ARG A 237 -8.82 -6.79 6.12
N GLN A 238 -8.01 -5.80 5.74
CA GLN A 238 -7.51 -5.62 4.37
C GLN A 238 -6.12 -6.26 4.14
N GLU A 239 -5.57 -6.92 5.16
CA GLU A 239 -4.26 -7.59 5.12
C GLU A 239 -3.11 -6.63 4.74
N LEU A 240 -3.14 -5.40 5.29
CA LEU A 240 -2.13 -4.36 5.05
C LEU A 240 -0.95 -4.52 6.01
N TRP A 241 -0.14 -5.56 5.80
CA TRP A 241 0.89 -5.98 6.74
C TRP A 241 1.92 -4.90 7.10
N PRO A 242 2.41 -4.06 6.15
CA PRO A 242 3.32 -2.96 6.48
C PRO A 242 2.69 -1.94 7.43
N LEU A 243 1.43 -1.57 7.19
CA LEU A 243 0.69 -0.65 8.04
C LEU A 243 0.42 -1.27 9.41
N GLN A 244 -0.04 -2.52 9.46
CA GLN A 244 -0.30 -3.23 10.69
C GLN A 244 0.95 -3.37 11.57
N GLY A 245 2.10 -3.70 10.96
CA GLY A 245 3.37 -3.77 11.69
C GLY A 245 3.78 -2.42 12.28
N ARG A 246 3.46 -1.32 11.58
CA ARG A 246 3.71 0.04 12.08
C ARG A 246 2.79 0.40 13.24
N VAL A 247 1.49 0.12 13.12
CA VAL A 247 0.49 0.34 14.16
C VAL A 247 0.86 -0.44 15.42
N ARG A 248 1.23 -1.70 15.29
CA ARG A 248 1.65 -2.54 16.43
C ARG A 248 2.83 -1.97 17.19
N ARG A 249 3.88 -1.53 16.49
CA ARG A 249 5.02 -0.89 17.16
C ARG A 249 4.63 0.35 17.98
N LEU A 250 3.62 1.10 17.54
CA LEU A 250 3.10 2.25 18.30
C LEU A 250 2.24 1.81 19.48
N LEU A 251 1.42 0.77 19.33
CA LEU A 251 0.64 0.18 20.42
C LEU A 251 1.55 -0.43 21.50
N ASP A 252 2.63 -1.09 21.10
CA ASP A 252 3.62 -1.66 22.02
C ASP A 252 4.26 -0.56 22.89
N ARG A 253 4.56 0.62 22.32
CA ARG A 253 5.08 1.77 23.07
C ARG A 253 4.10 2.29 24.12
N LEU A 254 2.80 2.09 23.89
CA LEU A 254 1.73 2.42 24.85
C LEU A 254 1.48 1.29 25.86
N GLY A 255 2.28 0.23 25.85
CA GLY A 255 2.06 -0.96 26.70
C GLY A 255 0.76 -1.70 26.37
N GLN A 256 0.19 -1.44 25.22
CA GLN A 256 -1.06 -2.06 24.77
C GLN A 256 -0.79 -3.37 24.05
N GLN A 257 -1.37 -4.45 24.57
CA GLN A 257 -1.35 -5.72 23.85
C GLN A 257 -2.16 -5.62 22.56
N PRO A 258 -1.67 -6.19 21.44
CA PRO A 258 -2.47 -6.31 20.22
C PRO A 258 -3.79 -7.00 20.54
N ARG A 259 -4.90 -6.56 19.96
CA ARG A 259 -6.12 -7.37 20.03
C ARG A 259 -5.84 -8.69 19.30
N LYS A 260 -6.19 -9.81 19.94
CA LYS A 260 -6.20 -11.12 19.27
C LYS A 260 -7.21 -11.07 18.11
N VAL A 261 -6.78 -10.56 16.99
CA VAL A 261 -7.39 -10.83 15.70
C VAL A 261 -6.58 -11.98 15.14
N GLU A 262 -7.18 -12.93 14.44
CA GLU A 262 -6.58 -14.11 13.75
C GLU A 262 -5.21 -13.87 13.07
N THR A 263 -4.68 -12.71 13.22
CA THR A 263 -3.68 -12.04 12.42
C THR A 263 -2.29 -11.99 13.07
N GLU A 264 -2.15 -12.31 14.38
CA GLU A 264 -0.84 -12.19 15.07
C GLU A 264 0.20 -13.16 14.52
N ALA A 265 -0.22 -14.38 14.30
CA ALA A 265 0.61 -15.41 13.71
C ALA A 265 1.06 -15.03 12.28
N MET A 266 0.18 -14.37 11.53
CA MET A 266 0.46 -13.99 10.14
C MET A 266 1.42 -12.79 10.01
N ALA A 267 1.49 -11.90 11.01
CA ALA A 267 2.30 -10.68 10.91
C ALA A 267 3.81 -10.92 10.97
N VAL A 268 4.25 -12.03 11.59
CA VAL A 268 5.66 -12.42 11.65
C VAL A 268 6.14 -13.16 10.39
N LEU A 269 5.19 -13.52 9.51
CA LEU A 269 5.48 -14.26 8.28
C LEU A 269 5.69 -13.31 7.09
N THR A 270 6.61 -13.66 6.20
CA THR A 270 6.71 -13.00 4.88
C THR A 270 5.47 -13.29 4.02
N ALA A 271 5.28 -12.57 2.90
CA ALA A 271 4.17 -12.78 1.99
C ALA A 271 4.09 -14.23 1.48
N SER A 272 5.22 -14.80 1.06
CA SER A 272 5.32 -16.18 0.59
C SER A 272 5.04 -17.19 1.72
N GLU A 273 5.59 -16.97 2.91
CA GLU A 273 5.33 -17.80 4.08
C GLU A 273 3.85 -17.79 4.48
N ARG A 274 3.19 -16.61 4.43
CA ARG A 274 1.75 -16.48 4.71
C ARG A 274 0.90 -17.25 3.71
N ARG A 275 1.23 -17.15 2.42
CA ARG A 275 0.50 -17.85 1.36
C ARG A 275 0.59 -19.37 1.55
N VAL A 276 1.81 -19.88 1.77
CA VAL A 276 2.05 -21.30 2.04
C VAL A 276 1.36 -21.73 3.34
N ALA A 277 1.45 -20.93 4.41
CA ALA A 277 0.83 -21.23 5.70
C ALA A 277 -0.70 -21.30 5.61
N ARG A 278 -1.33 -20.36 4.88
CA ARG A 278 -2.79 -20.36 4.67
C ARG A 278 -3.24 -21.60 3.91
N MET A 279 -2.63 -21.89 2.76
CA MET A 279 -2.97 -23.09 1.97
C MET A 279 -2.75 -24.38 2.76
N ALA A 280 -1.72 -24.40 3.60
CA ALA A 280 -1.45 -25.54 4.48
C ALA A 280 -2.51 -25.66 5.60
N ALA A 281 -2.98 -24.56 6.15
CA ALA A 281 -4.05 -24.52 7.14
C ALA A 281 -5.41 -24.91 6.54
N ASP A 282 -5.67 -24.56 5.28
CA ASP A 282 -6.84 -24.97 4.50
C ASP A 282 -6.80 -26.46 4.09
N GLY A 283 -5.77 -27.21 4.51
CA GLY A 283 -5.69 -28.66 4.32
C GLY A 283 -5.00 -29.13 3.04
N LEU A 284 -4.50 -28.23 2.18
CA LEU A 284 -3.80 -28.62 0.95
C LEU A 284 -2.49 -29.34 1.28
N THR A 285 -2.19 -30.43 0.57
CA THR A 285 -0.89 -31.13 0.69
C THR A 285 0.25 -30.30 0.11
N ASN A 286 1.50 -30.56 0.51
CA ASN A 286 2.67 -29.83 -0.02
C ASN A 286 2.77 -29.92 -1.55
N ARG A 287 2.31 -31.03 -2.15
CA ARG A 287 2.29 -31.22 -3.60
C ARG A 287 1.22 -30.33 -4.27
N GLN A 288 0.04 -30.20 -3.66
CA GLN A 288 -1.02 -29.29 -4.15
C GLN A 288 -0.57 -27.83 -4.03
N ILE A 289 0.01 -27.44 -2.89
CA ILE A 289 0.57 -26.10 -2.68
C ILE A 289 1.65 -25.79 -3.72
N ALA A 290 2.54 -26.74 -3.97
CA ALA A 290 3.62 -26.59 -4.95
C ALA A 290 3.06 -26.40 -6.37
N SER A 291 2.02 -27.14 -6.73
CA SER A 291 1.32 -27.03 -8.01
C SER A 291 0.63 -25.66 -8.15
N GLU A 292 -0.09 -25.23 -7.12
CA GLU A 292 -0.85 -23.98 -7.10
C GLU A 292 0.06 -22.74 -7.17
N LEU A 293 1.24 -22.81 -6.53
CA LEU A 293 2.21 -21.71 -6.47
C LEU A 293 3.27 -21.77 -7.57
N VAL A 294 3.24 -22.82 -8.41
CA VAL A 294 4.22 -23.09 -9.49
C VAL A 294 5.66 -23.12 -8.94
N VAL A 295 5.85 -23.82 -7.81
CA VAL A 295 7.16 -24.00 -7.15
C VAL A 295 7.45 -25.47 -6.91
N THR A 296 8.64 -25.79 -6.42
CA THR A 296 8.98 -27.18 -6.06
C THR A 296 8.40 -27.54 -4.69
N VAL A 297 8.08 -28.84 -4.48
CA VAL A 297 7.66 -29.35 -3.16
C VAL A 297 8.68 -29.01 -2.08
N LYS A 298 9.96 -29.08 -2.41
CA LYS A 298 11.07 -28.75 -1.51
C LYS A 298 11.06 -27.27 -1.07
N ALA A 299 10.65 -26.36 -1.97
CA ALA A 299 10.46 -24.94 -1.62
C ALA A 299 9.30 -24.75 -0.64
N VAL A 300 8.19 -25.48 -0.83
CA VAL A 300 7.06 -25.46 0.11
C VAL A 300 7.46 -25.97 1.49
N GLU A 301 8.20 -27.06 1.56
CA GLU A 301 8.73 -27.63 2.80
C GLU A 301 9.66 -26.64 3.53
N TRP A 302 10.51 -25.97 2.77
CA TRP A 302 11.40 -24.93 3.31
C TRP A 302 10.59 -23.77 3.90
N HIS A 303 9.58 -23.27 3.19
CA HIS A 303 8.68 -22.23 3.70
C HIS A 303 7.94 -22.68 4.95
N LEU A 304 7.37 -23.89 4.97
CA LEU A 304 6.66 -24.42 6.14
C LEU A 304 7.58 -24.56 7.36
N SER A 305 8.82 -25.00 7.17
CA SER A 305 9.79 -25.09 8.27
C SER A 305 10.06 -23.71 8.88
N HIS A 306 10.14 -22.66 8.06
CA HIS A 306 10.31 -21.28 8.51
C HIS A 306 9.05 -20.76 9.21
N VAL A 307 7.88 -21.07 8.67
CA VAL A 307 6.57 -20.75 9.28
C VAL A 307 6.49 -21.36 10.68
N TYR A 308 6.75 -22.66 10.82
CA TYR A 308 6.67 -23.34 12.12
C TYR A 308 7.62 -22.73 13.13
N ARG A 309 8.86 -22.45 12.73
CA ARG A 309 9.84 -21.79 13.60
C ARG A 309 9.39 -20.39 14.04
N LYS A 310 8.86 -19.58 13.12
CA LYS A 310 8.40 -18.21 13.40
C LYS A 310 7.16 -18.17 14.27
N LEU A 311 6.26 -19.14 14.10
CA LEU A 311 5.03 -19.26 14.89
C LEU A 311 5.23 -20.03 16.21
N GLY A 312 6.40 -20.61 16.44
CA GLY A 312 6.67 -21.41 17.63
C GLY A 312 5.85 -22.71 17.70
N ILE A 313 5.43 -23.25 16.55
CA ILE A 313 4.63 -24.48 16.47
C ILE A 313 5.47 -25.64 15.93
N SER A 314 5.11 -26.87 16.32
CA SER A 314 5.85 -28.07 15.97
C SER A 314 5.18 -28.95 14.91
N SER A 315 3.93 -28.67 14.56
CA SER A 315 3.19 -29.50 13.62
C SER A 315 2.23 -28.70 12.72
N ARG A 316 1.87 -29.30 11.58
CA ARG A 316 0.89 -28.75 10.65
C ARG A 316 -0.51 -28.63 11.26
N THR A 317 -0.89 -29.55 12.14
CA THR A 317 -2.20 -29.54 12.80
C THR A 317 -2.39 -28.30 13.68
N LEU A 318 -1.32 -27.83 14.32
CA LEU A 318 -1.32 -26.60 15.10
C LEU A 318 -1.41 -25.33 14.22
N LEU A 319 -1.14 -25.45 12.94
CA LEU A 319 -1.15 -24.31 12.03
C LEU A 319 -2.57 -23.78 11.81
N ALA A 320 -3.55 -24.65 11.60
CA ALA A 320 -4.96 -24.28 11.42
C ALA A 320 -5.51 -23.58 12.69
N GLU A 321 -5.20 -24.13 13.86
CA GLU A 321 -5.58 -23.55 15.15
C GLU A 321 -4.89 -22.19 15.40
N THR A 322 -3.58 -22.12 15.15
CA THR A 322 -2.79 -20.89 15.32
C THR A 322 -3.24 -19.78 14.38
N LEU A 323 -3.71 -20.12 13.17
CA LEU A 323 -4.18 -19.17 12.16
C LEU A 323 -5.69 -18.92 12.22
N GLY A 324 -6.41 -19.49 13.19
CA GLY A 324 -7.85 -19.26 13.39
C GLY A 324 -8.76 -19.82 12.30
N VAL A 325 -8.31 -20.83 11.53
CA VAL A 325 -9.05 -21.40 10.39
C VAL A 325 -10.08 -22.44 10.84
N SER A 326 -10.15 -22.75 12.14
CA SER A 326 -10.92 -23.89 12.69
C SER A 326 -12.45 -23.78 12.66
N ASP A 327 -13.05 -22.66 12.23
CA ASP A 327 -14.52 -22.42 12.36
C ASP A 327 -15.30 -22.35 11.03
N ARG A 328 -14.83 -23.01 9.96
CA ARG A 328 -15.59 -23.04 8.68
C ARG A 328 -16.07 -24.43 8.24
N VAL A 329 -16.27 -25.34 9.17
CA VAL A 329 -16.99 -26.60 8.88
C VAL A 329 -17.96 -26.89 10.02
N ALA A 330 -19.15 -26.35 9.92
CA ALA A 330 -20.39 -26.87 10.48
C ALA A 330 -21.56 -26.42 9.60
#